data_5b03bfe4b29ed7bf51c92c651f34c12b
#
_entry.id   5b03bfe4b29ed7bf51c92c651f34c12b
#
_cell.length_a   1.000
_cell.length_b   1.000
_cell.length_c   1.000
_cell.angle_alpha   90.00
_cell.angle_beta   90.00
_cell.angle_gamma   90.00
#
_symmetry.space_group_name_H-M   'P 1'
#
loop_
_entity.id
_entity.type
_entity.pdbx_description
1 polymer ?
#
loop_
_entity_poly.entity_id
_entity_poly.type
_entity_poly.pdbx_seq_one_letter_code
_entity_poly.pdbx_strand_id
1 'polypeptide(L)'
;MNKKVRKHKKLRKFRLLIILLILILGIILLVNKDKLFKNEITITSQDEIVTTPNSNIDLLSSVTAKNSKNKDVKVTIRGDYDLSKPGTYELEYVATDSNKEATKKFRLVVKEEESTSKEETPSTTKPKDNSNTSSGKNNTQSSSDNKTTTTTNKTFTTSKGFKGEVINGATYIEGILIANKTYALPENYGNGLTKETQNAFNKMQAAAKLDGLNIYISSGFRSYATQKRVYNNYVKRDGAEGADRYSSRPGHSDHQTGLAFDLNTINDSFQYTAEAKWLAQNAYKYGFTIRFPKGREEETGYKYESWHFRYVGEDLATKLYNNGDWLSIEGYFGITSTYD
;
A
#
# COMPACT_ATOMS: atom_id res chain seq x y z
N MET A 1 65.40 19.23 -55.76
CA MET A 1 64.37 19.56 -54.80
C MET A 1 64.64 18.88 -53.46
N ASN A 2 64.96 19.65 -52.44
CA ASN A 2 65.69 19.30 -51.20
C ASN A 2 64.94 18.24 -50.32
N LYS A 3 65.56 17.13 -49.94
CA LYS A 3 65.01 16.05 -49.07
C LYS A 3 64.31 16.61 -47.78
N LYS A 4 64.81 17.72 -47.31
CA LYS A 4 64.28 18.44 -46.16
C LYS A 4 62.85 18.98 -46.36
N VAL A 5 62.54 19.52 -47.54
CA VAL A 5 61.21 20.05 -47.91
C VAL A 5 60.18 18.94 -48.08
N ARG A 6 60.54 17.78 -48.56
CA ARG A 6 59.66 16.61 -48.66
C ARG A 6 59.31 16.03 -47.31
N LYS A 7 60.26 16.05 -46.36
CA LYS A 7 60.03 15.57 -44.99
C LYS A 7 59.05 16.47 -44.24
N HIS A 8 59.17 17.80 -44.38
CA HIS A 8 58.23 18.78 -43.77
C HIS A 8 56.81 18.69 -44.36
N LYS A 9 56.66 18.50 -45.68
CA LYS A 9 55.36 18.29 -46.31
C LYS A 9 54.66 17.00 -45.83
N LYS A 10 55.41 15.88 -45.67
CA LYS A 10 54.90 14.61 -45.13
C LYS A 10 54.45 14.77 -43.65
N LEU A 11 55.26 15.45 -42.85
CA LEU A 11 54.94 15.69 -41.44
C LEU A 11 53.70 16.59 -41.28
N ARG A 12 53.55 17.59 -42.15
CA ARG A 12 52.35 18.48 -42.15
C ARG A 12 51.10 17.74 -42.58
N LYS A 13 51.16 16.87 -43.55
CA LYS A 13 50.03 15.98 -43.96
C LYS A 13 49.66 15.00 -42.86
N PHE A 14 50.65 14.44 -42.16
CA PHE A 14 50.42 13.51 -41.04
C PHE A 14 49.75 14.22 -39.83
N ARG A 15 50.19 15.44 -39.51
CA ARG A 15 49.53 16.27 -38.45
C ARG A 15 48.12 16.65 -38.82
N LEU A 16 47.83 17.00 -40.07
CA LEU A 16 46.49 17.29 -40.57
C LEU A 16 45.58 16.05 -40.49
N LEU A 17 46.12 14.86 -40.78
CA LEU A 17 45.37 13.59 -40.69
C LEU A 17 45.01 13.27 -39.23
N ILE A 18 45.93 13.50 -38.28
CA ILE A 18 45.65 13.29 -36.84
C ILE A 18 44.58 14.26 -36.37
N ILE A 19 44.66 15.54 -36.75
CA ILE A 19 43.64 16.55 -36.37
C ILE A 19 42.26 16.15 -36.95
N LEU A 20 42.22 15.69 -38.18
CA LEU A 20 40.99 15.21 -38.82
C LEU A 20 40.40 13.98 -38.10
N LEU A 21 41.24 13.02 -37.69
CA LEU A 21 40.87 11.85 -36.94
C LEU A 21 40.32 12.23 -35.53
N ILE A 22 40.94 13.18 -34.86
CA ILE A 22 40.46 13.71 -33.54
C ILE A 22 39.11 14.39 -33.72
N LEU A 23 38.92 15.20 -34.79
CA LEU A 23 37.65 15.84 -35.11
C LEU A 23 36.55 14.82 -35.43
N ILE A 24 36.86 13.78 -36.21
CA ILE A 24 35.91 12.70 -36.53
C ILE A 24 35.55 11.92 -35.25
N LEU A 25 36.52 11.61 -34.39
CA LEU A 25 36.28 10.96 -33.09
C LEU A 25 35.44 11.82 -32.18
N GLY A 26 35.70 13.15 -32.15
CA GLY A 26 34.88 14.13 -31.40
C GLY A 26 33.44 14.21 -31.91
N ILE A 27 33.22 14.17 -33.24
CA ILE A 27 31.89 14.15 -33.84
C ILE A 27 31.19 12.83 -33.53
N ILE A 28 31.89 11.68 -33.61
CA ILE A 28 31.32 10.37 -33.23
C ILE A 28 30.93 10.35 -31.75
N LEU A 29 31.76 10.92 -30.88
CA LEU A 29 31.41 11.06 -29.43
C LEU A 29 30.23 12.00 -29.18
N LEU A 30 30.13 13.10 -29.95
CA LEU A 30 29.00 14.03 -29.86
C LEU A 30 27.70 13.41 -30.39
N VAL A 31 27.75 12.71 -31.53
CA VAL A 31 26.58 12.03 -32.13
C VAL A 31 26.13 10.82 -31.27
N ASN A 32 27.05 10.16 -30.58
CA ASN A 32 26.75 9.04 -29.71
C ASN A 32 26.58 9.45 -28.23
N LYS A 33 26.69 10.76 -27.92
CA LYS A 33 26.53 11.25 -26.54
C LYS A 33 25.19 10.85 -25.94
N ASP A 34 24.11 10.90 -26.73
CA ASP A 34 22.79 10.49 -26.31
C ASP A 34 22.62 8.95 -26.18
N LYS A 35 23.46 8.16 -26.86
CA LYS A 35 23.53 6.70 -26.72
C LYS A 35 24.42 6.25 -25.56
N LEU A 36 25.49 6.98 -25.26
CA LEU A 36 26.46 6.67 -24.19
C LEU A 36 26.00 7.06 -22.81
N PHE A 37 25.02 7.97 -22.71
CA PHE A 37 24.44 8.45 -21.44
C PHE A 37 22.90 8.32 -21.39
N LYS A 38 22.33 7.28 -22.03
CA LYS A 38 20.95 6.92 -21.80
C LYS A 38 20.84 6.38 -20.37
N ASN A 39 20.54 7.28 -19.41
CA ASN A 39 19.99 6.89 -18.12
C ASN A 39 18.58 6.36 -18.38
N GLU A 40 18.47 5.17 -18.96
CA GLU A 40 17.19 4.53 -19.17
C GLU A 40 16.75 3.82 -17.89
N ILE A 41 15.52 4.03 -17.52
CA ILE A 41 14.84 3.21 -16.52
C ILE A 41 14.19 2.07 -17.29
N THR A 42 14.47 0.84 -16.89
CA THR A 42 13.86 -0.36 -17.47
C THR A 42 12.81 -0.88 -16.51
N ILE A 43 11.56 -1.00 -16.97
CA ILE A 43 10.44 -1.60 -16.22
C ILE A 43 10.23 -3.02 -16.72
N THR A 44 10.28 -4.00 -15.82
CA THR A 44 9.99 -5.41 -16.07
C THR A 44 8.70 -5.78 -15.36
N SER A 45 7.69 -6.19 -16.11
CA SER A 45 6.38 -6.59 -15.58
C SER A 45 5.67 -7.52 -16.57
N GLN A 46 4.58 -8.14 -16.13
CA GLN A 46 3.60 -8.76 -17.01
C GLN A 46 2.83 -7.68 -17.76
N ASP A 47 2.33 -8.00 -18.97
CA ASP A 47 1.55 -7.09 -19.80
C ASP A 47 0.04 -7.21 -19.51
N GLU A 48 -0.37 -8.27 -18.81
CA GLU A 48 -1.75 -8.50 -18.39
C GLU A 48 -1.79 -9.16 -17.01
N ILE A 49 -2.69 -8.68 -16.17
CA ILE A 49 -3.04 -9.26 -14.86
C ILE A 49 -4.51 -9.62 -14.89
N VAL A 50 -4.83 -10.88 -14.60
CA VAL A 50 -6.22 -11.36 -14.52
C VAL A 50 -6.56 -11.65 -13.07
N THR A 51 -7.71 -11.18 -12.62
CA THR A 51 -8.19 -11.35 -11.24
C THR A 51 -9.72 -11.47 -11.20
N THR A 52 -10.28 -11.73 -10.03
CA THR A 52 -11.75 -11.75 -9.78
C THR A 52 -12.16 -10.50 -8.99
N PRO A 53 -13.45 -10.13 -9.00
CA PRO A 53 -13.94 -9.00 -8.22
C PRO A 53 -13.58 -9.12 -6.73
N ASN A 54 -13.22 -8.00 -6.13
CA ASN A 54 -12.82 -7.91 -4.72
C ASN A 54 -11.59 -8.75 -4.33
N SER A 55 -10.81 -9.21 -5.30
CA SER A 55 -9.56 -9.92 -5.03
C SER A 55 -8.53 -9.00 -4.37
N ASN A 56 -7.77 -9.56 -3.44
CA ASN A 56 -6.69 -8.83 -2.75
C ASN A 56 -5.36 -8.94 -3.54
N ILE A 57 -5.36 -8.51 -4.81
CA ILE A 57 -4.18 -8.56 -5.65
C ILE A 57 -3.31 -7.30 -5.46
N ASP A 58 -2.01 -7.49 -5.22
CA ASP A 58 -1.03 -6.40 -5.27
C ASP A 58 -0.47 -6.29 -6.68
N LEU A 59 -0.96 -5.30 -7.43
CA LEU A 59 -0.55 -5.05 -8.81
C LEU A 59 0.93 -4.65 -8.96
N LEU A 60 1.61 -4.29 -7.86
CA LEU A 60 3.04 -3.97 -7.85
C LEU A 60 3.93 -5.15 -7.48
N SER A 61 3.36 -6.28 -7.03
CA SER A 61 4.14 -7.44 -6.57
C SER A 61 4.99 -8.10 -7.66
N SER A 62 4.58 -7.98 -8.92
CA SER A 62 5.23 -8.60 -10.09
C SER A 62 6.01 -7.61 -10.96
N VAL A 63 6.12 -6.34 -10.56
CA VAL A 63 6.84 -5.33 -11.32
C VAL A 63 8.14 -4.92 -10.64
N THR A 64 9.18 -4.74 -11.44
CA THR A 64 10.46 -4.17 -11.00
C THR A 64 10.90 -3.10 -11.98
N ALA A 65 11.58 -2.08 -11.48
CA ALA A 65 12.22 -1.08 -12.33
C ALA A 65 13.66 -0.86 -11.88
N LYS A 66 14.57 -0.73 -12.85
CA LYS A 66 15.98 -0.47 -12.59
C LYS A 66 16.48 0.68 -13.46
N ASN A 67 17.33 1.52 -12.89
CA ASN A 67 18.03 2.56 -13.66
C ASN A 67 19.27 1.99 -14.36
N SER A 68 19.94 2.81 -15.18
CA SER A 68 21.15 2.45 -15.90
C SER A 68 22.34 2.01 -15.03
N LYS A 69 22.29 2.27 -13.72
CA LYS A 69 23.27 1.81 -12.72
C LYS A 69 22.81 0.54 -11.99
N ASN A 70 21.79 -0.14 -12.51
CA ASN A 70 21.18 -1.35 -11.94
C ASN A 70 20.63 -1.17 -10.50
N LYS A 71 20.30 0.07 -10.11
CA LYS A 71 19.63 0.36 -8.83
C LYS A 71 18.12 0.27 -9.00
N ASP A 72 17.44 -0.24 -7.98
CA ASP A 72 15.99 -0.31 -7.96
C ASP A 72 15.38 1.09 -7.97
N VAL A 73 14.33 1.25 -8.79
CA VAL A 73 13.56 2.47 -8.94
C VAL A 73 12.13 2.20 -8.47
N LYS A 74 11.56 3.11 -7.71
CA LYS A 74 10.17 3.00 -7.22
C LYS A 74 9.20 3.02 -8.39
N VAL A 75 8.26 2.08 -8.41
CA VAL A 75 7.18 2.00 -9.39
C VAL A 75 5.85 2.41 -8.75
N THR A 76 5.04 3.13 -9.50
CA THR A 76 3.65 3.48 -9.18
C THR A 76 2.75 3.07 -10.33
N ILE A 77 1.42 3.10 -10.12
CA ILE A 77 0.42 2.82 -11.15
C ILE A 77 -0.28 4.13 -11.50
N ARG A 78 -0.46 4.37 -12.80
CA ARG A 78 -1.25 5.47 -13.36
C ARG A 78 -2.44 4.89 -14.11
N GLY A 79 -3.62 5.48 -13.90
CA GLY A 79 -4.89 5.07 -14.47
C GLY A 79 -5.93 4.75 -13.41
N ASP A 80 -7.19 4.79 -13.80
CA ASP A 80 -8.32 4.49 -12.92
C ASP A 80 -8.71 3.02 -13.06
N TYR A 81 -8.90 2.32 -11.95
CA TYR A 81 -9.40 0.95 -11.92
C TYR A 81 -10.26 0.70 -10.69
N ASP A 82 -11.16 -0.25 -10.79
CA ASP A 82 -12.06 -0.66 -9.72
C ASP A 82 -12.07 -2.18 -9.62
N LEU A 83 -11.35 -2.72 -8.64
CA LEU A 83 -11.28 -4.17 -8.40
C LEU A 83 -12.61 -4.78 -7.97
N SER A 84 -13.60 -3.98 -7.58
CA SER A 84 -14.93 -4.49 -7.23
C SER A 84 -15.84 -4.74 -8.44
N LYS A 85 -15.46 -4.23 -9.61
CA LYS A 85 -16.26 -4.30 -10.82
C LYS A 85 -15.57 -5.14 -11.89
N PRO A 86 -16.28 -6.12 -12.47
CA PRO A 86 -15.83 -6.81 -13.68
C PRO A 86 -15.55 -5.82 -14.80
N GLY A 87 -14.43 -6.00 -15.49
CA GLY A 87 -14.02 -5.11 -16.57
C GLY A 87 -12.56 -5.23 -16.95
N THR A 88 -12.17 -4.53 -18.01
CA THR A 88 -10.79 -4.42 -18.44
C THR A 88 -10.32 -2.98 -18.26
N TYR A 89 -9.23 -2.78 -17.54
CA TYR A 89 -8.66 -1.48 -17.24
C TYR A 89 -7.30 -1.38 -17.90
N GLU A 90 -7.09 -0.32 -18.72
CA GLU A 90 -5.80 0.00 -19.31
C GLU A 90 -5.02 0.90 -18.33
N LEU A 91 -3.88 0.40 -17.84
CA LEU A 91 -3.08 1.04 -16.80
C LEU A 91 -1.63 1.18 -17.23
N GLU A 92 -0.87 2.02 -16.54
CA GLU A 92 0.55 2.20 -16.77
C GLU A 92 1.34 2.04 -15.46
N TYR A 93 2.39 1.24 -15.50
CA TYR A 93 3.46 1.35 -14.50
C TYR A 93 4.30 2.57 -14.81
N VAL A 94 4.60 3.37 -13.80
CA VAL A 94 5.39 4.59 -13.88
C VAL A 94 6.57 4.47 -12.93
N ALA A 95 7.78 4.57 -13.44
CA ALA A 95 9.01 4.56 -12.66
C ALA A 95 9.73 5.89 -12.84
N THR A 96 10.06 6.58 -11.73
CA THR A 96 10.71 7.90 -11.76
C THR A 96 12.03 7.85 -10.98
N ASP A 97 13.12 8.25 -11.63
CA ASP A 97 14.43 8.43 -11.01
C ASP A 97 14.98 9.83 -11.36
N SER A 98 15.18 10.64 -10.31
CA SER A 98 15.57 12.05 -10.43
C SER A 98 14.54 12.84 -11.28
N ASN A 99 14.91 13.29 -12.47
CA ASN A 99 14.04 14.05 -13.39
C ASN A 99 13.61 13.22 -14.62
N LYS A 100 13.70 11.88 -14.56
CA LYS A 100 13.35 10.99 -15.67
C LYS A 100 12.23 10.07 -15.27
N GLU A 101 11.31 9.87 -16.20
CA GLU A 101 10.16 8.98 -16.07
C GLU A 101 10.23 7.93 -17.18
N ALA A 102 9.93 6.69 -16.84
CA ALA A 102 9.64 5.62 -17.77
C ALA A 102 8.26 5.06 -17.49
N THR A 103 7.52 4.69 -18.52
CA THR A 103 6.20 4.09 -18.40
C THR A 103 6.13 2.76 -19.14
N LYS A 104 5.32 1.84 -18.65
CA LYS A 104 4.99 0.58 -19.31
C LYS A 104 3.50 0.29 -19.13
N LYS A 105 2.77 0.15 -20.23
CA LYS A 105 1.34 -0.18 -20.22
C LYS A 105 1.11 -1.65 -19.83
N PHE A 106 0.02 -1.90 -19.13
CA PHE A 106 -0.48 -3.24 -18.85
C PHE A 106 -2.02 -3.21 -18.75
N ARG A 107 -2.63 -4.39 -18.89
CA ARG A 107 -4.08 -4.58 -18.72
C ARG A 107 -4.38 -5.28 -17.41
N LEU A 108 -5.33 -4.75 -16.68
CA LEU A 108 -5.95 -5.41 -15.55
C LEU A 108 -7.34 -5.90 -15.98
N VAL A 109 -7.54 -7.22 -15.96
CA VAL A 109 -8.80 -7.84 -16.31
C VAL A 109 -9.46 -8.42 -15.05
N VAL A 110 -10.56 -7.82 -14.61
CA VAL A 110 -11.37 -8.30 -13.51
C VAL A 110 -12.51 -9.15 -14.12
N LYS A 111 -12.42 -10.48 -13.98
CA LYS A 111 -13.42 -11.43 -14.53
C LYS A 111 -14.45 -11.77 -13.48
N GLU A 112 -15.74 -11.85 -13.87
CA GLU A 112 -16.77 -12.47 -13.01
C GLU A 112 -16.39 -13.91 -12.69
N GLU A 113 -16.68 -14.36 -11.47
CA GLU A 113 -16.64 -15.79 -11.15
C GLU A 113 -17.71 -16.51 -11.98
N GLU A 114 -17.31 -17.39 -12.88
CA GLU A 114 -18.24 -18.29 -13.55
C GLU A 114 -18.90 -19.20 -12.49
N SER A 115 -20.14 -18.89 -12.14
CA SER A 115 -20.97 -19.84 -11.41
C SER A 115 -21.24 -21.05 -12.34
N THR A 116 -20.57 -22.16 -12.08
CA THR A 116 -20.89 -23.43 -12.71
C THR A 116 -22.26 -23.89 -12.23
N SER A 117 -23.32 -23.35 -12.81
CA SER A 117 -24.63 -23.96 -12.78
C SER A 117 -24.65 -25.09 -13.81
N LYS A 118 -24.59 -26.31 -13.35
CA LYS A 118 -24.96 -27.48 -14.17
C LYS A 118 -26.42 -27.35 -14.53
N GLU A 119 -26.67 -27.10 -15.80
CA GLU A 119 -28.00 -27.21 -16.45
C GLU A 119 -28.36 -28.68 -16.54
N GLU A 120 -29.28 -29.13 -15.67
CA GLU A 120 -29.99 -30.40 -15.86
C GLU A 120 -31.27 -30.14 -16.65
N THR A 121 -31.32 -30.63 -17.85
CA THR A 121 -32.53 -30.71 -18.72
C THR A 121 -33.59 -31.62 -18.11
N PRO A 122 -34.88 -31.24 -18.12
CA PRO A 122 -35.94 -32.06 -17.52
C PRO A 122 -36.43 -33.13 -18.49
N SER A 123 -36.46 -34.39 -18.06
CA SER A 123 -37.25 -35.46 -18.71
C SER A 123 -38.38 -35.87 -17.80
N THR A 124 -39.58 -35.65 -18.31
CA THR A 124 -40.89 -36.08 -17.82
C THR A 124 -41.03 -37.58 -17.68
N THR A 125 -41.56 -38.08 -16.55
CA THR A 125 -42.74 -38.98 -16.46
C THR A 125 -43.11 -39.28 -15.00
N LYS A 126 -44.38 -39.09 -14.66
CA LYS A 126 -45.12 -39.57 -13.48
C LYS A 126 -45.85 -40.91 -13.85
N PRO A 127 -46.59 -41.60 -12.92
CA PRO A 127 -46.50 -41.81 -11.46
C PRO A 127 -46.72 -43.29 -11.05
N LYS A 128 -46.58 -43.68 -9.78
CA LYS A 128 -47.53 -44.46 -8.93
C LYS A 128 -46.83 -45.07 -7.70
N ASP A 129 -47.23 -44.63 -6.61
CA ASP A 129 -48.06 -45.21 -5.51
C ASP A 129 -47.50 -46.42 -4.74
N ASN A 130 -47.55 -46.26 -3.46
CA ASN A 130 -47.96 -47.10 -2.34
C ASN A 130 -46.90 -47.69 -1.36
N SER A 131 -47.05 -47.10 -0.18
CA SER A 131 -47.25 -47.69 1.14
C SER A 131 -46.19 -48.54 1.84
N ASN A 132 -45.92 -48.05 3.02
CA ASN A 132 -46.00 -48.67 4.34
C ASN A 132 -44.80 -49.34 4.99
N THR A 133 -44.49 -48.78 6.14
CA THR A 133 -44.33 -49.39 7.46
C THR A 133 -42.94 -49.87 7.96
N SER A 134 -42.51 -49.13 8.96
CA SER A 134 -42.05 -49.61 10.29
C SER A 134 -40.60 -50.05 10.55
N SER A 135 -40.06 -49.34 11.48
CA SER A 135 -39.22 -49.74 12.63
C SER A 135 -37.80 -50.30 12.45
N GLY A 136 -36.90 -49.60 13.15
CA GLY A 136 -35.80 -50.31 13.78
C GLY A 136 -34.47 -49.51 13.89
N LYS A 137 -34.25 -48.83 14.98
CA LYS A 137 -33.02 -48.44 15.67
C LYS A 137 -31.69 -49.00 15.16
N ASN A 138 -30.67 -48.23 14.93
CA ASN A 138 -29.59 -47.87 15.86
C ASN A 138 -28.43 -47.10 15.18
N ASN A 139 -28.11 -46.01 15.73
CA ASN A 139 -26.81 -45.38 16.01
C ASN A 139 -25.59 -45.86 15.21
N THR A 140 -24.98 -44.94 14.44
CA THR A 140 -23.60 -44.55 14.67
C THR A 140 -23.37 -43.19 13.99
N GLN A 141 -22.90 -42.25 14.80
CA GLN A 141 -22.59 -40.87 14.59
C GLN A 141 -21.34 -40.77 13.71
N SER A 142 -21.40 -40.06 12.60
CA SER A 142 -20.25 -39.45 11.96
C SER A 142 -20.68 -38.05 11.54
N SER A 143 -20.30 -37.12 12.36
CA SER A 143 -20.51 -35.69 12.18
C SER A 143 -19.61 -35.18 11.08
N SER A 144 -20.18 -34.88 9.89
CA SER A 144 -19.55 -33.93 8.98
C SER A 144 -20.07 -32.54 9.38
N ASP A 145 -19.26 -31.82 10.11
CA ASP A 145 -19.48 -30.43 10.44
C ASP A 145 -19.45 -29.58 9.18
N ASN A 146 -20.61 -29.37 8.61
CA ASN A 146 -20.85 -28.32 7.63
C ASN A 146 -20.93 -26.99 8.42
N LYS A 147 -19.75 -26.37 8.65
CA LYS A 147 -19.65 -25.10 9.39
C LYS A 147 -20.17 -23.96 8.51
N THR A 148 -21.50 -23.83 8.47
CA THR A 148 -22.15 -22.58 8.05
C THR A 148 -21.70 -21.50 9.03
N THR A 149 -20.75 -20.67 8.64
CA THR A 149 -20.28 -19.54 9.43
C THR A 149 -21.38 -18.48 9.42
N THR A 150 -22.32 -18.61 10.34
CA THR A 150 -23.25 -17.52 10.68
C THR A 150 -22.40 -16.43 11.33
N THR A 151 -22.11 -15.36 10.59
CA THR A 151 -21.40 -14.19 11.10
C THR A 151 -22.31 -13.47 12.08
N THR A 152 -22.28 -13.86 13.37
CA THR A 152 -22.98 -13.14 14.41
C THR A 152 -22.21 -11.84 14.68
N ASN A 153 -22.80 -10.72 14.29
CA ASN A 153 -22.29 -9.40 14.66
C ASN A 153 -22.31 -9.30 16.19
N LYS A 154 -21.14 -9.26 16.81
CA LYS A 154 -20.99 -9.12 18.26
C LYS A 154 -20.95 -7.64 18.58
N THR A 155 -21.82 -7.17 19.45
CA THR A 155 -21.82 -5.80 19.98
C THR A 155 -21.27 -5.76 21.40
N PHE A 156 -20.65 -4.64 21.76
CA PHE A 156 -20.13 -4.38 23.10
C PHE A 156 -20.19 -2.87 23.40
N THR A 157 -19.93 -2.50 24.66
CA THR A 157 -19.78 -1.10 25.06
C THR A 157 -18.39 -0.90 25.63
N THR A 158 -17.72 0.16 25.22
CA THR A 158 -16.39 0.52 25.71
C THR A 158 -16.45 1.04 27.15
N SER A 159 -15.30 1.19 27.82
CA SER A 159 -15.24 1.71 29.20
C SER A 159 -15.77 3.15 29.33
N LYS A 160 -15.80 3.91 28.23
CA LYS A 160 -16.35 5.27 28.15
C LYS A 160 -17.77 5.35 27.58
N GLY A 161 -18.45 4.21 27.41
CA GLY A 161 -19.85 4.14 27.01
C GLY A 161 -20.09 4.18 25.49
N PHE A 162 -19.08 4.14 24.66
CA PHE A 162 -19.24 4.09 23.20
C PHE A 162 -19.66 2.71 22.71
N LYS A 163 -20.54 2.67 21.71
CA LYS A 163 -20.98 1.41 21.09
C LYS A 163 -19.87 0.83 20.20
N GLY A 164 -19.49 -0.41 20.47
CA GLY A 164 -18.62 -1.21 19.64
C GLY A 164 -19.36 -2.35 18.96
N GLU A 165 -18.91 -2.74 17.77
CA GLU A 165 -19.43 -3.89 17.03
C GLU A 165 -18.31 -4.57 16.23
N VAL A 166 -18.45 -5.89 16.06
CA VAL A 166 -17.56 -6.68 15.22
C VAL A 166 -18.32 -7.11 13.97
N ILE A 167 -17.87 -6.64 12.81
CA ILE A 167 -18.47 -6.93 11.50
C ILE A 167 -17.43 -7.65 10.65
N ASN A 168 -17.74 -8.87 10.22
CA ASN A 168 -16.83 -9.70 9.40
C ASN A 168 -15.42 -9.81 10.00
N GLY A 169 -15.31 -9.89 11.33
CA GLY A 169 -14.05 -10.02 12.05
C GLY A 169 -13.25 -8.71 12.25
N ALA A 170 -13.73 -7.59 11.75
CA ALA A 170 -13.17 -6.27 12.01
C ALA A 170 -13.97 -5.51 13.07
N THR A 171 -13.30 -4.80 13.97
CA THR A 171 -13.94 -4.07 15.07
C THR A 171 -14.18 -2.63 14.68
N TYR A 172 -15.39 -2.14 14.97
CA TYR A 172 -15.78 -0.75 14.78
C TYR A 172 -16.30 -0.17 16.09
N ILE A 173 -16.00 1.10 16.37
CA ILE A 173 -16.54 1.85 17.50
C ILE A 173 -17.14 3.14 16.96
N GLU A 174 -18.44 3.34 17.18
CA GLU A 174 -19.20 4.44 16.56
C GLU A 174 -18.96 4.54 15.05
N GLY A 175 -18.86 3.39 14.36
CA GLY A 175 -18.57 3.31 12.93
C GLY A 175 -17.10 3.52 12.55
N ILE A 176 -16.22 3.82 13.49
CA ILE A 176 -14.78 3.97 13.24
C ILE A 176 -14.09 2.61 13.32
N LEU A 177 -13.47 2.19 12.23
CA LEU A 177 -12.68 0.96 12.18
C LEU A 177 -11.48 1.04 13.12
N ILE A 178 -11.29 0.02 13.94
CA ILE A 178 -10.18 -0.06 14.90
C ILE A 178 -9.21 -1.17 14.46
N ALA A 179 -7.92 -0.83 14.40
CA ALA A 179 -6.82 -1.77 14.29
C ALA A 179 -5.72 -1.32 15.27
N ASN A 180 -5.42 -2.18 16.24
CA ASN A 180 -4.37 -1.96 17.23
C ASN A 180 -3.93 -3.30 17.84
N LYS A 181 -3.14 -3.30 18.91
CA LYS A 181 -2.65 -4.53 19.53
C LYS A 181 -3.74 -5.47 20.03
N THR A 182 -4.88 -4.94 20.49
CA THR A 182 -6.02 -5.74 20.96
C THR A 182 -6.93 -6.17 19.81
N TYR A 183 -7.17 -5.28 18.84
CA TYR A 183 -8.17 -5.47 17.79
C TYR A 183 -7.50 -5.75 16.46
N ALA A 184 -7.52 -7.02 16.06
CA ALA A 184 -6.98 -7.48 14.79
C ALA A 184 -7.97 -7.30 13.64
N LEU A 185 -7.44 -7.16 12.44
CA LEU A 185 -8.16 -7.25 11.17
C LEU A 185 -8.03 -8.65 10.59
N PRO A 186 -9.04 -9.14 9.84
CA PRO A 186 -8.90 -10.34 9.04
C PRO A 186 -7.70 -10.28 8.08
N GLU A 187 -7.14 -11.45 7.76
CA GLU A 187 -5.95 -11.52 6.89
C GLU A 187 -6.17 -10.86 5.52
N ASN A 188 -7.37 -11.01 4.97
CA ASN A 188 -7.78 -10.47 3.67
C ASN A 188 -8.38 -9.06 3.74
N TYR A 189 -8.27 -8.35 4.88
CA TYR A 189 -8.82 -7.01 5.03
C TYR A 189 -7.97 -5.99 4.26
N GLY A 190 -8.67 -5.10 3.49
CA GLY A 190 -8.05 -3.97 2.78
C GLY A 190 -7.30 -4.38 1.50
N ASN A 191 -7.26 -3.46 0.54
CA ASN A 191 -6.60 -3.67 -0.75
C ASN A 191 -5.91 -2.42 -1.31
N GLY A 192 -5.72 -1.40 -0.48
CA GLY A 192 -5.12 -0.12 -0.84
C GLY A 192 -5.55 0.98 0.11
N LEU A 193 -5.11 2.21 -0.11
CA LEU A 193 -5.69 3.38 0.56
C LEU A 193 -7.12 3.58 0.05
N THR A 194 -8.04 3.89 0.97
CA THR A 194 -9.42 4.18 0.58
C THR A 194 -9.48 5.48 -0.24
N LYS A 195 -10.51 5.62 -1.09
CA LYS A 195 -10.70 6.84 -1.89
C LYS A 195 -10.87 8.07 -0.99
N GLU A 196 -11.55 7.92 0.13
CA GLU A 196 -11.75 8.97 1.13
C GLU A 196 -10.41 9.44 1.70
N THR A 197 -9.56 8.50 2.13
CA THR A 197 -8.22 8.79 2.65
C THR A 197 -7.37 9.50 1.61
N GLN A 198 -7.35 9.01 0.37
CA GLN A 198 -6.57 9.62 -0.70
C GLN A 198 -7.07 11.03 -1.05
N ASN A 199 -8.40 11.22 -1.13
CA ASN A 199 -8.99 12.54 -1.42
C ASN A 199 -8.71 13.54 -0.29
N ALA A 200 -8.83 13.12 0.95
CA ALA A 200 -8.51 13.94 2.12
C ALA A 200 -7.02 14.31 2.15
N PHE A 201 -6.14 13.35 1.85
CA PHE A 201 -4.70 13.62 1.74
C PHE A 201 -4.39 14.63 0.63
N ASN A 202 -5.00 14.49 -0.54
CA ASN A 202 -4.77 15.42 -1.66
C ASN A 202 -5.15 16.86 -1.29
N LYS A 203 -6.26 17.06 -0.54
CA LYS A 203 -6.67 18.37 -0.02
C LYS A 203 -5.64 18.91 0.98
N MET A 204 -5.20 18.07 1.92
CA MET A 204 -4.17 18.44 2.91
C MET A 204 -2.84 18.80 2.26
N GLN A 205 -2.40 18.01 1.27
CA GLN A 205 -1.18 18.26 0.50
C GLN A 205 -1.25 19.59 -0.26
N ALA A 206 -2.40 19.88 -0.91
CA ALA A 206 -2.60 21.13 -1.62
C ALA A 206 -2.52 22.35 -0.69
N ALA A 207 -3.08 22.25 0.52
CA ALA A 207 -3.01 23.32 1.52
C ALA A 207 -1.58 23.51 2.05
N ALA A 208 -0.87 22.43 2.38
CA ALA A 208 0.53 22.50 2.81
C ALA A 208 1.42 23.16 1.73
N LYS A 209 1.14 22.85 0.45
CA LYS A 209 1.86 23.47 -0.69
C LYS A 209 1.64 24.96 -0.80
N LEU A 210 0.45 25.48 -0.46
CA LEU A 210 0.20 26.93 -0.41
C LEU A 210 1.04 27.62 0.67
N ASP A 211 1.34 26.90 1.76
CA ASP A 211 2.22 27.38 2.84
C ASP A 211 3.71 27.10 2.57
N GLY A 212 4.05 26.70 1.32
CA GLY A 212 5.44 26.46 0.89
C GLY A 212 6.03 25.12 1.37
N LEU A 213 5.20 24.21 1.87
CA LEU A 213 5.62 22.92 2.43
C LEU A 213 5.38 21.77 1.45
N ASN A 214 6.24 20.74 1.52
CA ASN A 214 6.13 19.56 0.67
C ASN A 214 5.87 18.31 1.51
N ILE A 215 4.61 17.88 1.58
CA ILE A 215 4.21 16.62 2.21
C ILE A 215 3.89 15.56 1.15
N TYR A 216 4.32 14.33 1.39
CA TYR A 216 4.07 13.19 0.49
C TYR A 216 4.00 11.89 1.27
N ILE A 217 3.23 10.93 0.75
CA ILE A 217 3.10 9.59 1.34
C ILE A 217 4.36 8.79 1.01
N SER A 218 5.07 8.35 2.05
CA SER A 218 6.26 7.50 1.95
C SER A 218 5.93 6.02 2.13
N SER A 219 4.89 5.72 2.94
CA SER A 219 4.38 4.37 3.18
C SER A 219 2.87 4.46 3.34
N GLY A 220 2.13 3.78 2.48
CA GLY A 220 0.66 3.76 2.48
C GLY A 220 0.11 2.43 3.01
N PHE A 221 -0.84 1.85 2.28
CA PHE A 221 -1.41 0.55 2.60
C PHE A 221 -0.35 -0.54 2.73
N ARG A 222 -0.55 -1.42 3.71
CA ARG A 222 0.33 -2.58 3.95
C ARG A 222 -0.51 -3.82 4.25
N SER A 223 -0.51 -4.80 3.33
CA SER A 223 -1.26 -6.03 3.51
C SER A 223 -0.77 -6.86 4.71
N TYR A 224 -1.63 -7.76 5.20
CA TYR A 224 -1.27 -8.73 6.25
C TYR A 224 0.02 -9.49 5.92
N ALA A 225 0.14 -10.02 4.70
CA ALA A 225 1.32 -10.79 4.28
C ALA A 225 2.60 -9.92 4.30
N THR A 226 2.52 -8.67 3.86
CA THR A 226 3.64 -7.73 3.93
C THR A 226 4.00 -7.40 5.37
N GLN A 227 3.00 -7.14 6.24
CA GLN A 227 3.22 -6.89 7.66
C GLN A 227 3.87 -8.09 8.34
N LYS A 228 3.42 -9.31 8.03
CA LYS A 228 4.03 -10.55 8.55
C LYS A 228 5.52 -10.66 8.22
N ARG A 229 5.90 -10.34 6.98
CA ARG A 229 7.31 -10.32 6.57
C ARG A 229 8.11 -9.25 7.31
N VAL A 230 7.58 -8.04 7.42
CA VAL A 230 8.23 -6.91 8.11
C VAL A 230 8.41 -7.23 9.60
N TYR A 231 7.35 -7.66 10.27
CA TYR A 231 7.38 -8.03 11.69
C TYR A 231 8.36 -9.16 11.97
N ASN A 232 8.34 -10.25 11.18
CA ASN A 232 9.27 -11.36 11.34
C ASN A 232 10.74 -10.96 11.18
N ASN A 233 11.04 -9.97 10.32
CA ASN A 233 12.40 -9.46 10.19
C ASN A 233 12.84 -8.70 11.47
N TYR A 234 11.92 -7.96 12.09
CA TYR A 234 12.20 -7.29 13.36
C TYR A 234 12.34 -8.29 14.51
N VAL A 235 11.49 -9.31 14.57
CA VAL A 235 11.60 -10.39 15.56
C VAL A 235 12.96 -11.10 15.48
N LYS A 236 13.45 -11.35 14.26
CA LYS A 236 14.79 -11.96 14.07
C LYS A 236 15.93 -11.06 14.57
N ARG A 237 15.76 -9.75 14.52
CA ARG A 237 16.78 -8.79 14.93
C ARG A 237 16.73 -8.48 16.43
N ASP A 238 15.52 -8.27 16.98
CA ASP A 238 15.32 -7.65 18.28
C ASP A 238 14.49 -8.51 19.26
N GLY A 239 14.09 -9.73 18.85
CA GLY A 239 13.14 -10.57 19.58
C GLY A 239 11.70 -10.05 19.44
N ALA A 240 10.73 -10.86 19.88
CA ALA A 240 9.31 -10.51 19.77
C ALA A 240 8.95 -9.30 20.63
N GLU A 241 9.38 -9.28 21.89
CA GLU A 241 9.15 -8.17 22.82
C GLU A 241 9.75 -6.85 22.30
N GLY A 242 10.96 -6.90 21.75
CA GLY A 242 11.60 -5.73 21.13
C GLY A 242 10.82 -5.23 19.91
N ALA A 243 10.42 -6.14 19.01
CA ALA A 243 9.66 -5.84 17.81
C ALA A 243 8.28 -5.22 18.14
N ASP A 244 7.58 -5.73 19.15
CA ASP A 244 6.24 -5.25 19.57
C ASP A 244 6.22 -3.78 20.03
N ARG A 245 7.36 -3.19 20.37
CA ARG A 245 7.45 -1.80 20.81
C ARG A 245 7.29 -0.79 19.68
N TYR A 246 7.56 -1.18 18.43
CA TYR A 246 7.59 -0.29 17.28
C TYR A 246 7.04 -0.88 15.97
N SER A 247 6.59 -2.13 16.00
CA SER A 247 6.00 -2.78 14.83
C SER A 247 4.79 -3.61 15.24
N SER A 248 3.71 -3.46 14.48
CA SER A 248 2.49 -4.23 14.71
C SER A 248 2.68 -5.69 14.32
N ARG A 249 2.08 -6.61 15.07
CA ARG A 249 1.90 -7.99 14.61
C ARG A 249 1.00 -8.04 13.36
N PRO A 250 1.10 -9.09 12.52
CA PRO A 250 0.21 -9.27 11.37
C PRO A 250 -1.26 -9.20 11.78
N GLY A 251 -2.06 -8.46 11.03
CA GLY A 251 -3.47 -8.20 11.36
C GLY A 251 -3.70 -7.00 12.27
N HIS A 252 -2.70 -6.52 12.99
CA HIS A 252 -2.81 -5.43 13.96
C HIS A 252 -2.28 -4.09 13.45
N SER A 253 -1.85 -4.03 12.20
CA SER A 253 -1.29 -2.81 11.60
C SER A 253 -2.38 -1.85 11.14
N ASP A 254 -2.25 -0.59 11.55
CA ASP A 254 -3.12 0.48 11.09
C ASP A 254 -3.05 0.70 9.57
N HIS A 255 -1.91 0.43 8.95
CA HIS A 255 -1.74 0.48 7.50
C HIS A 255 -2.62 -0.52 6.74
N GLN A 256 -3.02 -1.64 7.36
CA GLN A 256 -3.91 -2.62 6.73
C GLN A 256 -5.34 -2.11 6.60
N THR A 257 -5.72 -1.08 7.36
CA THR A 257 -7.06 -0.46 7.25
C THR A 257 -7.28 0.25 5.91
N GLY A 258 -6.20 0.66 5.21
CA GLY A 258 -6.29 1.58 4.08
C GLY A 258 -6.61 3.02 4.47
N LEU A 259 -6.64 3.32 5.77
CA LEU A 259 -6.96 4.63 6.35
C LEU A 259 -5.72 5.32 6.92
N ALA A 260 -4.55 4.69 6.89
CA ALA A 260 -3.32 5.23 7.48
C ALA A 260 -2.15 5.26 6.51
N PHE A 261 -1.26 6.19 6.74
CA PHE A 261 -0.02 6.34 5.99
C PHE A 261 1.07 7.04 6.80
N ASP A 262 2.32 6.83 6.38
CA ASP A 262 3.48 7.55 6.86
C ASP A 262 3.89 8.64 5.87
N LEU A 263 4.21 9.82 6.37
CA LEU A 263 4.60 10.98 5.57
C LEU A 263 6.11 11.23 5.61
N ASN A 264 6.62 11.72 4.49
CA ASN A 264 7.98 12.24 4.35
C ASN A 264 9.07 11.29 4.91
N THR A 265 9.70 11.65 6.02
CA THR A 265 10.78 10.89 6.65
C THR A 265 10.26 10.06 7.83
N ILE A 266 10.37 8.72 7.73
CA ILE A 266 9.85 7.77 8.72
C ILE A 266 10.90 7.54 9.81
N ASN A 267 11.17 8.57 10.61
CA ASN A 267 12.01 8.50 11.81
C ASN A 267 11.78 9.70 12.73
N ASP A 268 12.35 9.65 13.92
CA ASP A 268 12.14 10.65 14.99
C ASP A 268 12.59 12.07 14.62
N SER A 269 13.44 12.26 13.60
CA SER A 269 13.87 13.60 13.15
C SER A 269 12.75 14.38 12.46
N PHE A 270 11.74 13.69 11.91
CA PHE A 270 10.62 14.33 11.22
C PHE A 270 9.89 15.35 12.11
N GLN A 271 9.74 15.06 13.41
CA GLN A 271 9.05 15.96 14.35
C GLN A 271 9.62 17.40 14.40
N TYR A 272 10.86 17.60 13.98
CA TYR A 272 11.52 18.92 14.01
C TYR A 272 11.35 19.72 12.71
N THR A 273 10.82 19.10 11.65
CA THR A 273 10.63 19.74 10.34
C THR A 273 9.46 20.73 10.37
N ALA A 274 9.44 21.63 9.39
CA ALA A 274 8.33 22.57 9.21
C ALA A 274 7.04 21.84 8.83
N GLU A 275 7.14 20.78 8.02
CA GLU A 275 6.04 19.93 7.61
C GLU A 275 5.36 19.24 8.81
N ALA A 276 6.15 18.65 9.71
CA ALA A 276 5.59 17.98 10.90
C ALA A 276 4.89 18.97 11.85
N LYS A 277 5.46 20.17 12.03
CA LYS A 277 4.84 21.22 12.83
C LYS A 277 3.53 21.73 12.23
N TRP A 278 3.50 21.90 10.91
CA TRP A 278 2.30 22.28 10.18
C TRP A 278 1.23 21.19 10.28
N LEU A 279 1.59 19.94 10.06
CA LEU A 279 0.71 18.79 10.17
C LEU A 279 0.10 18.65 11.57
N ALA A 280 0.91 18.84 12.62
CA ALA A 280 0.43 18.80 14.00
C ALA A 280 -0.63 19.88 14.31
N GLN A 281 -0.69 20.97 13.55
CA GLN A 281 -1.65 22.07 13.72
C GLN A 281 -2.81 22.05 12.71
N ASN A 282 -2.70 21.27 11.63
CA ASN A 282 -3.63 21.38 10.52
C ASN A 282 -4.25 20.06 10.06
N ALA A 283 -3.63 18.90 10.34
CA ALA A 283 -4.08 17.61 9.80
C ALA A 283 -5.53 17.28 10.16
N TYR A 284 -5.99 17.67 11.38
CA TYR A 284 -7.35 17.44 11.83
C TYR A 284 -8.42 18.08 10.94
N LYS A 285 -8.12 19.24 10.30
CA LYS A 285 -9.01 19.95 9.38
C LYS A 285 -9.34 19.15 8.12
N TYR A 286 -8.54 18.13 7.84
CA TYR A 286 -8.66 17.23 6.69
C TYR A 286 -9.06 15.81 7.13
N GLY A 287 -9.49 15.63 8.38
CA GLY A 287 -9.93 14.36 8.91
C GLY A 287 -8.82 13.42 9.38
N PHE A 288 -7.59 13.92 9.56
CA PHE A 288 -6.46 13.10 10.01
C PHE A 288 -6.11 13.37 11.47
N THR A 289 -5.76 12.30 12.18
CA THR A 289 -5.14 12.35 13.51
C THR A 289 -3.70 11.86 13.45
N ILE A 290 -2.84 12.38 14.33
CA ILE A 290 -1.57 11.72 14.65
C ILE A 290 -1.93 10.40 15.34
N ARG A 291 -1.60 9.27 14.71
CA ARG A 291 -2.08 7.96 15.21
C ARG A 291 -1.49 7.57 16.56
N PHE A 292 -0.23 7.90 16.78
CA PHE A 292 0.50 7.63 18.02
C PHE A 292 1.02 8.95 18.59
N PRO A 293 0.15 9.72 19.31
CA PRO A 293 0.49 11.04 19.80
C PRO A 293 1.52 10.99 20.93
N LYS A 294 2.27 12.07 21.10
CA LYS A 294 3.28 12.20 22.14
C LYS A 294 2.65 12.12 23.55
N GLY A 295 3.25 11.30 24.41
CA GLY A 295 2.79 11.12 25.80
C GLY A 295 1.55 10.22 25.92
N ARG A 296 1.21 9.45 24.85
CA ARG A 296 0.09 8.49 24.84
C ARG A 296 0.56 7.05 24.58
N GLU A 297 1.84 6.75 24.86
CA GLU A 297 2.44 5.44 24.63
C GLU A 297 1.77 4.34 25.44
N GLU A 298 1.34 4.64 26.68
CA GLU A 298 0.61 3.69 27.55
C GLU A 298 -0.78 3.33 27.01
N GLU A 299 -1.44 4.29 26.33
CA GLU A 299 -2.76 4.09 25.73
C GLU A 299 -2.65 3.32 24.40
N THR A 300 -1.70 3.70 23.55
CA THR A 300 -1.56 3.16 22.18
C THR A 300 -0.73 1.89 22.10
N GLY A 301 0.18 1.68 23.07
CA GLY A 301 1.18 0.61 23.07
C GLY A 301 2.37 0.85 22.12
N TYR A 302 2.46 2.05 21.50
CA TYR A 302 3.53 2.44 20.58
C TYR A 302 4.14 3.77 20.99
N LYS A 303 5.44 3.94 20.68
CA LYS A 303 6.10 5.22 20.85
C LYS A 303 5.48 6.30 19.96
N TYR A 304 5.73 7.57 20.30
CA TYR A 304 5.33 8.69 19.46
C TYR A 304 5.85 8.58 18.03
N GLU A 305 4.97 8.78 17.05
CA GLU A 305 5.31 8.78 15.62
C GLU A 305 4.73 10.02 14.94
N SER A 306 5.57 11.04 14.74
CA SER A 306 5.18 12.31 14.13
C SER A 306 4.82 12.22 12.64
N TRP A 307 5.18 11.12 12.00
CA TRP A 307 4.98 10.85 10.57
C TRP A 307 3.73 10.01 10.26
N HIS A 308 3.16 9.32 11.27
CA HIS A 308 2.08 8.36 11.09
C HIS A 308 0.72 9.01 11.33
N PHE A 309 -0.05 9.12 10.25
CA PHE A 309 -1.38 9.74 10.24
C PHE A 309 -2.45 8.73 9.92
N ARG A 310 -3.60 8.87 10.61
CA ARG A 310 -4.79 8.04 10.42
C ARG A 310 -5.98 8.91 10.05
N TYR A 311 -6.69 8.54 8.97
CA TYR A 311 -7.96 9.15 8.61
C TYR A 311 -9.08 8.61 9.49
N VAL A 312 -9.85 9.50 10.10
CA VAL A 312 -10.98 9.20 11.01
C VAL A 312 -12.20 10.07 10.69
N GLY A 313 -12.14 10.90 9.65
CA GLY A 313 -13.14 11.92 9.36
C GLY A 313 -12.91 13.21 10.16
N GLU A 314 -13.42 14.34 9.65
CA GLU A 314 -13.13 15.68 10.20
C GLU A 314 -13.69 15.86 11.63
N ASP A 315 -14.88 15.30 11.91
CA ASP A 315 -15.53 15.41 13.21
C ASP A 315 -14.72 14.75 14.33
N LEU A 316 -14.28 13.50 14.11
CA LEU A 316 -13.49 12.79 15.13
C LEU A 316 -12.06 13.35 15.18
N ALA A 317 -11.45 13.70 14.05
CA ALA A 317 -10.12 14.31 14.02
C ALA A 317 -10.08 15.61 14.83
N THR A 318 -11.11 16.44 14.75
CA THR A 318 -11.23 17.69 15.53
C THR A 318 -11.31 17.41 17.03
N LYS A 319 -12.06 16.38 17.44
CA LYS A 319 -12.13 15.97 18.86
C LYS A 319 -10.78 15.43 19.35
N LEU A 320 -10.09 14.64 18.53
CA LEU A 320 -8.77 14.08 18.86
C LEU A 320 -7.67 15.15 18.89
N TYR A 321 -7.78 16.21 18.08
CA TYR A 321 -6.85 17.35 18.09
C TYR A 321 -6.84 18.08 19.45
N ASN A 322 -8.00 18.18 20.12
CA ASN A 322 -8.14 18.69 21.50
C ASN A 322 -7.31 19.96 21.75
N ASN A 323 -7.45 20.97 20.88
CA ASN A 323 -6.73 22.24 20.97
C ASN A 323 -5.20 22.11 20.97
N GLY A 324 -4.66 21.07 20.33
CA GLY A 324 -3.22 20.82 20.24
C GLY A 324 -2.66 19.79 21.21
N ASP A 325 -3.41 19.38 22.21
CA ASP A 325 -3.09 18.23 23.08
C ASP A 325 -3.74 16.96 22.50
N TRP A 326 -3.11 16.40 21.48
CA TRP A 326 -3.63 15.25 20.75
C TRP A 326 -4.00 14.06 21.67
N LEU A 327 -5.24 13.62 21.57
CA LEU A 327 -5.71 12.40 22.20
C LEU A 327 -5.43 11.20 21.29
N SER A 328 -5.18 10.03 21.89
CA SER A 328 -5.16 8.77 21.17
C SER A 328 -6.60 8.30 20.86
N ILE A 329 -6.76 7.48 19.82
CA ILE A 329 -8.03 6.80 19.51
C ILE A 329 -8.43 5.91 20.69
N GLU A 330 -7.47 5.22 21.28
CA GLU A 330 -7.66 4.34 22.43
C GLU A 330 -8.18 5.11 23.65
N GLY A 331 -7.47 6.17 24.02
CA GLY A 331 -7.85 7.00 25.16
C GLY A 331 -9.19 7.69 24.95
N TYR A 332 -9.48 8.18 23.74
CA TYR A 332 -10.76 8.81 23.42
C TYR A 332 -11.94 7.83 23.59
N PHE A 333 -11.85 6.65 23.00
CA PHE A 333 -12.92 5.65 23.06
C PHE A 333 -12.94 4.81 24.35
N GLY A 334 -11.88 4.83 25.15
CA GLY A 334 -11.76 4.00 26.35
C GLY A 334 -11.58 2.52 26.01
N ILE A 335 -10.63 2.22 25.13
CA ILE A 335 -10.28 0.85 24.71
C ILE A 335 -8.81 0.55 24.97
N THR A 336 -8.47 -0.72 24.97
CA THR A 336 -7.10 -1.22 25.19
C THR A 336 -6.32 -1.35 23.89
N SER A 337 -4.98 -1.33 23.99
CA SER A 337 -4.04 -1.66 22.93
C SER A 337 -2.89 -2.51 23.49
N THR A 338 -3.22 -3.76 23.80
CA THR A 338 -2.27 -4.76 24.33
C THR A 338 -2.41 -6.05 23.56
N TYR A 339 -1.30 -6.79 23.41
CA TYR A 339 -1.35 -8.16 22.93
C TYR A 339 -1.66 -9.10 24.10
N ASP A 340 -2.53 -10.08 23.85
CA ASP A 340 -2.79 -11.20 24.76
C ASP A 340 -1.62 -12.19 24.76
#